data_b84c7409b59291297c7aa23331a7ef41
#
_entry.id   b84c7409b59291297c7aa23331a7ef41
#
_cell.length_a   1.000
_cell.length_b   1.000
_cell.length_c   1.000
_cell.angle_alpha   90.00
_cell.angle_beta   90.00
_cell.angle_gamma   90.00
#
_symmetry.space_group_name_H-M   'P 1'
#
loop_
_entity.id
_entity.type
_entity.pdbx_description
1 polymer ?
#
loop_
_entity_poly.entity_id
_entity_poly.type
_entity_poly.pdbx_seq_one_letter_code
_entity_poly.pdbx_strand_id
1 'polypeptide(L)'
;PPQDIYTEGLTRTNATGGFVYMTFTPLLGMSEVVRRFISEQNNDRTVVNMTIDDVDHYTDEQKASIIASYPAHEREARAKGVPTLGSGRIFPISEESIKCEPFQPPAWWCRIGGLDFGWDHPTAAVKIIWDRDDDVIYVTSCHKLRESTPIVHAAAIKPWGGDWMPWAWPHDGLQHDKGSGDNLADQYRKQGLRMTAERATFPDGTNGVEAGLMEMLDRMQTGRLKVFSHLNDWFDEFRLYHR
;
A
#
# COMPACT_ATOMS: atom_id res chain seq x y z
N PRO A 1 12.08 -8.03 -12.48
CA PRO A 1 13.18 -8.81 -11.91
C PRO A 1 13.50 -8.36 -10.48
N PRO A 2 14.07 -9.23 -9.63
CA PRO A 2 14.56 -8.84 -8.31
C PRO A 2 15.67 -7.80 -8.40
N GLN A 3 15.74 -6.89 -7.43
CA GLN A 3 16.75 -5.83 -7.36
C GLN A 3 18.17 -6.39 -7.30
N ASP A 4 18.36 -7.50 -6.58
CA ASP A 4 19.66 -8.15 -6.40
C ASP A 4 20.29 -8.59 -7.73
N ILE A 5 19.47 -9.11 -8.66
CA ILE A 5 19.94 -9.51 -9.99
C ILE A 5 20.47 -8.29 -10.78
N TYR A 6 19.76 -7.16 -10.71
CA TYR A 6 20.19 -5.93 -11.35
C TYR A 6 21.50 -5.39 -10.74
N THR A 7 21.57 -5.34 -9.42
CA THR A 7 22.75 -4.86 -8.69
C THR A 7 23.97 -5.72 -8.96
N GLU A 8 23.80 -7.05 -8.97
CA GLU A 8 24.88 -7.99 -9.30
C GLU A 8 25.35 -7.82 -10.75
N GLY A 9 24.41 -7.61 -11.69
CA GLY A 9 24.72 -7.30 -13.08
C GLY A 9 25.61 -6.05 -13.22
N LEU A 10 25.24 -4.97 -12.53
CA LEU A 10 26.04 -3.74 -12.51
C LEU A 10 27.44 -3.97 -11.95
N THR A 11 27.56 -4.73 -10.87
CA THR A 11 28.85 -5.04 -10.24
C THR A 11 29.77 -5.78 -11.22
N ARG A 12 29.24 -6.75 -11.95
CA ARG A 12 30.02 -7.56 -12.91
C ARG A 12 30.42 -6.79 -14.16
N THR A 13 29.66 -5.82 -14.59
CA THR A 13 29.94 -5.01 -15.79
C THR A 13 30.79 -3.78 -15.50
N ASN A 14 30.91 -3.37 -14.25
CA ASN A 14 31.57 -2.12 -13.83
C ASN A 14 33.05 -2.04 -14.30
N ALA A 15 33.80 -3.14 -14.17
CA ALA A 15 35.23 -3.18 -14.51
C ALA A 15 35.50 -3.08 -16.02
N THR A 16 34.50 -3.42 -16.87
CA THR A 16 34.65 -3.46 -18.33
C THR A 16 33.92 -2.33 -19.04
N GLY A 17 33.25 -1.44 -18.30
CA GLY A 17 32.37 -0.40 -18.88
C GLY A 17 31.19 -0.98 -19.64
N GLY A 18 30.78 -2.21 -19.32
CA GLY A 18 29.63 -2.87 -19.93
C GLY A 18 28.31 -2.29 -19.48
N PHE A 19 27.23 -2.76 -20.09
CA PHE A 19 25.86 -2.38 -19.73
C PHE A 19 25.02 -3.61 -19.35
N VAL A 20 23.97 -3.39 -18.57
CA VAL A 20 22.99 -4.41 -18.21
C VAL A 20 21.73 -4.18 -19.06
N TYR A 21 21.36 -5.21 -19.84
CA TYR A 21 20.15 -5.22 -20.63
C TYR A 21 19.14 -6.20 -20.04
N MET A 22 17.91 -5.73 -19.81
CA MET A 22 16.85 -6.55 -19.24
C MET A 22 15.59 -6.45 -20.10
N THR A 23 15.00 -7.61 -20.42
CA THR A 23 13.69 -7.69 -21.08
C THR A 23 12.71 -8.40 -20.17
N PHE A 24 11.58 -7.79 -19.92
CA PHE A 24 10.51 -8.41 -19.12
C PHE A 24 9.19 -7.68 -19.31
N THR A 25 8.09 -8.39 -19.06
CA THR A 25 6.78 -7.78 -18.90
C THR A 25 6.56 -7.50 -17.41
N PRO A 26 6.19 -6.28 -17.00
CA PRO A 26 6.10 -5.90 -15.58
C PRO A 26 4.80 -6.41 -14.94
N LEU A 27 4.58 -7.73 -14.94
CA LEU A 27 3.39 -8.40 -14.40
C LEU A 27 3.27 -8.30 -12.87
N LEU A 28 4.40 -8.10 -12.18
CA LEU A 28 4.44 -7.93 -10.72
C LEU A 28 4.30 -6.47 -10.30
N GLY A 29 3.82 -5.61 -11.19
CA GLY A 29 3.62 -4.20 -10.92
C GLY A 29 4.91 -3.38 -10.80
N MET A 30 4.88 -2.36 -9.94
CA MET A 30 5.98 -1.42 -9.73
C MET A 30 7.03 -1.99 -8.76
N SER A 31 7.73 -3.07 -9.16
CA SER A 31 8.89 -3.53 -8.38
C SER A 31 9.94 -2.43 -8.29
N GLU A 32 10.87 -2.55 -7.33
CA GLU A 32 11.92 -1.55 -7.12
C GLU A 32 12.74 -1.29 -8.39
N VAL A 33 13.07 -2.33 -9.17
CA VAL A 33 13.74 -2.18 -10.47
C VAL A 33 12.87 -1.41 -11.45
N VAL A 34 11.58 -1.75 -11.58
CA VAL A 34 10.64 -1.05 -12.48
C VAL A 34 10.53 0.42 -12.10
N ARG A 35 10.35 0.73 -10.82
CA ARG A 35 10.29 2.10 -10.31
C ARG A 35 11.57 2.88 -10.63
N ARG A 36 12.73 2.26 -10.39
CA ARG A 36 14.03 2.87 -10.65
C ARG A 36 14.25 3.25 -12.11
N PHE A 37 13.70 2.48 -13.04
CA PHE A 37 13.80 2.77 -14.47
C PHE A 37 12.73 3.74 -14.97
N ILE A 38 11.51 3.68 -14.45
CA ILE A 38 10.37 4.48 -14.94
C ILE A 38 10.29 5.82 -14.23
N SER A 39 10.46 5.86 -12.89
CA SER A 39 10.19 7.06 -12.08
C SER A 39 11.44 7.88 -11.77
N GLU A 40 12.63 7.27 -11.74
CA GLU A 40 13.87 7.96 -11.46
C GLU A 40 14.55 8.34 -12.78
N GLN A 41 14.39 9.58 -13.23
CA GLN A 41 15.10 10.07 -14.41
C GLN A 41 16.62 10.09 -14.15
N ASN A 42 17.38 9.35 -14.95
CA ASN A 42 18.82 9.31 -14.92
C ASN A 42 19.36 9.09 -16.34
N ASN A 43 20.46 9.75 -16.69
CA ASN A 43 21.11 9.63 -18.00
C ASN A 43 21.75 8.26 -18.24
N ASP A 44 21.93 7.47 -17.17
CA ASP A 44 22.57 6.14 -17.23
C ASP A 44 21.57 5.02 -17.57
N ARG A 45 20.29 5.34 -17.70
CA ARG A 45 19.22 4.35 -17.90
C ARG A 45 18.26 4.77 -18.99
N THR A 46 17.88 3.82 -19.83
CA THR A 46 16.90 4.02 -20.89
C THR A 46 15.87 2.90 -20.87
N VAL A 47 14.61 3.25 -21.07
CA VAL A 47 13.51 2.30 -21.20
C VAL A 47 12.98 2.37 -22.62
N VAL A 48 12.90 1.22 -23.26
CA VAL A 48 12.21 1.06 -24.55
C VAL A 48 10.97 0.21 -24.29
N ASN A 49 9.81 0.81 -24.44
CA ASN A 49 8.54 0.10 -24.38
C ASN A 49 8.23 -0.48 -25.75
N MET A 50 7.83 -1.75 -25.76
CA MET A 50 7.30 -2.44 -26.93
C MET A 50 5.88 -2.90 -26.59
N THR A 51 4.93 -2.51 -27.40
CA THR A 51 3.51 -2.84 -27.28
C THR A 51 3.09 -3.85 -28.32
N ILE A 52 1.92 -4.46 -28.19
CA ILE A 52 1.37 -5.32 -29.23
C ILE A 52 1.09 -4.54 -30.53
N ASP A 53 0.90 -3.23 -30.43
CA ASP A 53 0.64 -2.36 -31.58
C ASP A 53 1.89 -2.15 -32.43
N ASP A 54 3.09 -2.29 -31.84
CA ASP A 54 4.39 -2.19 -32.54
C ASP A 54 4.72 -3.47 -33.37
N VAL A 55 3.83 -4.47 -33.36
CA VAL A 55 4.03 -5.73 -34.06
C VAL A 55 3.30 -5.69 -35.41
N ASP A 56 4.06 -5.51 -36.51
CA ASP A 56 3.51 -5.29 -37.84
C ASP A 56 2.95 -6.55 -38.50
N HIS A 57 3.36 -7.74 -38.06
CA HIS A 57 2.95 -9.01 -38.70
C HIS A 57 1.65 -9.61 -38.18
N TYR A 58 1.01 -8.99 -37.17
CA TYR A 58 -0.31 -9.38 -36.71
C TYR A 58 -1.40 -8.48 -37.27
N THR A 59 -2.51 -9.10 -37.70
CA THR A 59 -3.72 -8.34 -38.03
C THR A 59 -4.41 -7.82 -36.76
N ASP A 60 -5.30 -6.83 -36.91
CA ASP A 60 -6.05 -6.27 -35.76
C ASP A 60 -6.90 -7.34 -35.07
N GLU A 61 -7.48 -8.29 -35.82
CA GLU A 61 -8.23 -9.41 -35.25
C GLU A 61 -7.32 -10.35 -34.45
N GLN A 62 -6.10 -10.61 -34.94
CA GLN A 62 -5.12 -11.43 -34.22
C GLN A 62 -4.66 -10.73 -32.94
N LYS A 63 -4.37 -9.43 -32.99
CA LYS A 63 -4.02 -8.63 -31.82
C LYS A 63 -5.14 -8.66 -30.76
N ALA A 64 -6.40 -8.44 -31.17
CA ALA A 64 -7.55 -8.52 -30.30
C ALA A 64 -7.73 -9.91 -29.66
N SER A 65 -7.56 -10.99 -30.46
CA SER A 65 -7.63 -12.36 -29.97
C SER A 65 -6.54 -12.68 -28.94
N ILE A 66 -5.30 -12.24 -29.21
CA ILE A 66 -4.18 -12.41 -28.29
C ILE A 66 -4.47 -11.69 -26.95
N ILE A 67 -4.91 -10.43 -27.01
CA ILE A 67 -5.25 -9.65 -25.82
C ILE A 67 -6.40 -10.32 -25.03
N ALA A 68 -7.43 -10.82 -25.73
CA ALA A 68 -8.56 -11.48 -25.10
C ALA A 68 -8.17 -12.79 -24.39
N SER A 69 -7.13 -13.48 -24.87
CA SER A 69 -6.63 -14.72 -24.27
C SER A 69 -5.96 -14.51 -22.90
N TYR A 70 -5.52 -13.30 -22.61
CA TYR A 70 -4.89 -12.99 -21.30
C TYR A 70 -5.91 -12.76 -20.20
N PRO A 71 -5.59 -13.14 -18.94
CA PRO A 71 -6.40 -12.75 -17.79
C PRO A 71 -6.65 -11.23 -17.76
N ALA A 72 -7.86 -10.82 -17.40
CA ALA A 72 -8.26 -9.41 -17.48
C ALA A 72 -7.27 -8.45 -16.76
N HIS A 73 -6.72 -8.86 -15.62
CA HIS A 73 -5.76 -8.09 -14.84
C HIS A 73 -4.35 -8.00 -15.45
N GLU A 74 -4.00 -8.86 -16.42
CA GLU A 74 -2.70 -8.85 -17.10
C GLU A 74 -2.74 -8.19 -18.49
N ARG A 75 -3.93 -7.95 -19.03
CA ARG A 75 -4.10 -7.48 -20.42
C ARG A 75 -3.33 -6.21 -20.70
N GLU A 76 -3.39 -5.26 -19.81
CA GLU A 76 -2.75 -3.95 -19.99
C GLU A 76 -1.22 -4.04 -19.93
N ALA A 77 -0.69 -4.83 -18.98
CA ALA A 77 0.76 -5.07 -18.92
C ALA A 77 1.29 -5.82 -20.13
N ARG A 78 0.57 -6.86 -20.57
CA ARG A 78 1.01 -7.69 -21.70
C ARG A 78 0.83 -7.00 -23.03
N ALA A 79 -0.22 -6.19 -23.19
CA ALA A 79 -0.48 -5.49 -24.45
C ALA A 79 0.33 -4.20 -24.59
N LYS A 80 0.50 -3.43 -23.51
CA LYS A 80 1.06 -2.08 -23.56
C LYS A 80 2.38 -1.92 -22.78
N GLY A 81 2.88 -2.98 -22.13
CA GLY A 81 4.07 -2.89 -21.29
C GLY A 81 3.91 -2.00 -20.07
N VAL A 82 2.67 -1.57 -19.76
CA VAL A 82 2.38 -0.75 -18.59
C VAL A 82 2.44 -1.64 -17.35
N PRO A 83 3.22 -1.27 -16.31
CA PRO A 83 3.22 -2.02 -15.06
C PRO A 83 1.81 -2.10 -14.51
N THR A 84 1.20 -3.27 -14.61
CA THR A 84 -0.11 -3.52 -14.01
C THR A 84 0.05 -4.21 -12.68
N LEU A 85 -1.04 -4.24 -12.00
CA LEU A 85 -1.29 -4.99 -10.79
C LEU A 85 -1.00 -6.48 -11.02
N GLY A 86 0.27 -6.88 -10.80
CA GLY A 86 0.72 -8.26 -11.06
C GLY A 86 -0.04 -9.31 -10.23
N SER A 87 0.01 -10.55 -10.71
CA SER A 87 -0.38 -11.74 -9.95
C SER A 87 0.48 -11.83 -8.69
N GLY A 88 -0.03 -11.40 -7.56
CA GLY A 88 0.70 -11.30 -6.29
C GLY A 88 0.29 -10.07 -5.48
N ARG A 89 -0.36 -9.08 -6.08
CA ARG A 89 -1.00 -8.01 -5.33
C ARG A 89 -2.14 -8.57 -4.50
N ILE A 90 -2.14 -8.18 -3.25
CA ILE A 90 -3.23 -8.55 -2.34
C ILE A 90 -4.53 -7.87 -2.78
N PHE A 91 -4.43 -6.62 -3.26
CA PHE A 91 -5.58 -5.86 -3.77
C PHE A 91 -5.45 -5.60 -5.28
N PRO A 92 -5.97 -6.51 -6.14
CA PRO A 92 -5.92 -6.35 -7.60
C PRO A 92 -7.00 -5.38 -8.11
N ILE A 93 -7.01 -4.16 -7.61
CA ILE A 93 -8.00 -3.13 -7.88
C ILE A 93 -7.32 -1.88 -8.38
N SER A 94 -8.00 -1.14 -9.28
CA SER A 94 -7.53 0.17 -9.73
C SER A 94 -7.59 1.20 -8.61
N GLU A 95 -6.54 2.00 -8.44
CA GLU A 95 -6.52 3.12 -7.50
C GLU A 95 -7.67 4.10 -7.76
N GLU A 96 -7.99 4.37 -9.01
CA GLU A 96 -9.05 5.29 -9.40
C GLU A 96 -10.43 4.86 -8.88
N SER A 97 -10.63 3.55 -8.69
CA SER A 97 -11.90 3.03 -8.15
C SER A 97 -12.08 3.30 -6.65
N ILE A 98 -10.98 3.47 -5.91
CA ILE A 98 -10.98 3.71 -4.47
C ILE A 98 -10.62 5.15 -4.09
N LYS A 99 -10.05 5.93 -5.01
CA LYS A 99 -9.79 7.36 -4.80
C LYS A 99 -11.07 8.16 -4.66
N CYS A 100 -11.07 9.12 -3.77
CA CYS A 100 -12.08 10.17 -3.71
C CYS A 100 -11.46 11.51 -3.34
N GLU A 101 -12.06 12.58 -3.83
CA GLU A 101 -11.65 13.92 -3.45
C GLU A 101 -11.92 14.20 -1.97
N PRO A 102 -11.01 14.86 -1.26
CA PRO A 102 -11.21 15.22 0.12
C PRO A 102 -12.46 16.09 0.31
N PHE A 103 -13.26 15.76 1.31
CA PHE A 103 -14.41 16.54 1.72
C PHE A 103 -14.45 16.66 3.25
N GLN A 104 -15.31 17.51 3.78
CA GLN A 104 -15.51 17.65 5.23
C GLN A 104 -16.56 16.63 5.70
N PRO A 105 -16.17 15.52 6.35
CA PRO A 105 -17.13 14.53 6.80
C PRO A 105 -18.04 15.06 7.91
N PRO A 106 -19.33 14.70 7.93
CA PRO A 106 -20.24 15.07 9.00
C PRO A 106 -19.71 14.71 10.39
N ALA A 107 -19.99 15.55 11.38
CA ALA A 107 -19.47 15.37 12.74
C ALA A 107 -19.97 14.07 13.41
N TRP A 108 -21.15 13.61 13.04
CA TRP A 108 -21.79 12.41 13.61
C TRP A 108 -21.32 11.09 13.00
N TRP A 109 -20.58 11.11 11.89
CA TRP A 109 -20.01 9.89 11.36
C TRP A 109 -18.99 9.29 12.33
N CYS A 110 -19.03 7.95 12.47
CA CYS A 110 -18.13 7.24 13.36
C CYS A 110 -16.68 7.38 12.87
N ARG A 111 -15.76 7.56 13.83
CA ARG A 111 -14.34 7.73 13.56
C ARG A 111 -13.53 6.83 14.46
N ILE A 112 -12.49 6.23 13.89
CA ILE A 112 -11.52 5.42 14.63
C ILE A 112 -10.13 5.59 14.01
N GLY A 113 -9.11 5.58 14.84
CA GLY A 113 -7.73 5.42 14.40
C GLY A 113 -7.32 3.96 14.44
N GLY A 114 -6.52 3.54 13.49
CA GLY A 114 -5.79 2.27 13.52
C GLY A 114 -4.31 2.56 13.63
N LEU A 115 -3.62 1.83 14.49
CA LEU A 115 -2.19 1.98 14.74
C LEU A 115 -1.52 0.61 14.60
N ASP A 116 -0.43 0.55 13.87
CA ASP A 116 0.47 -0.59 13.78
C ASP A 116 1.87 -0.15 14.23
N PHE A 117 2.47 -0.94 15.12
CA PHE A 117 3.72 -0.56 15.77
C PHE A 117 4.91 -1.13 15.00
N GLY A 118 5.97 -0.33 14.88
CA GLY A 118 7.20 -0.76 14.25
C GLY A 118 8.38 0.09 14.70
N TRP A 119 9.59 -0.40 14.44
CA TRP A 119 10.84 0.33 14.59
C TRP A 119 11.65 0.26 13.29
N ASP A 120 12.24 -0.91 12.98
CA ASP A 120 12.93 -1.18 11.70
C ASP A 120 11.92 -1.14 10.53
N HIS A 121 10.75 -1.74 10.71
CA HIS A 121 9.57 -1.44 9.91
C HIS A 121 8.89 -0.18 10.43
N PRO A 122 8.28 0.64 9.57
CA PRO A 122 7.66 1.87 10.02
C PRO A 122 6.48 1.62 10.94
N THR A 123 6.35 2.44 11.99
CA THR A 123 5.05 2.62 12.65
C THR A 123 4.09 3.25 11.65
N ALA A 124 2.91 2.69 11.49
CA ALA A 124 1.87 3.19 10.61
C ALA A 124 0.59 3.52 11.38
N ALA A 125 -0.07 4.59 10.99
CA ALA A 125 -1.38 4.96 11.52
C ALA A 125 -2.30 5.42 10.41
N VAL A 126 -3.58 5.10 10.56
CA VAL A 126 -4.64 5.57 9.68
C VAL A 126 -5.80 6.11 10.50
N LYS A 127 -6.47 7.13 9.97
CA LYS A 127 -7.77 7.57 10.45
C LYS A 127 -8.82 7.15 9.46
N ILE A 128 -9.81 6.41 9.92
CA ILE A 128 -10.97 6.02 9.13
C ILE A 128 -12.24 6.64 9.68
N ILE A 129 -13.15 6.93 8.76
CA ILE A 129 -14.48 7.48 9.04
C ILE A 129 -15.49 6.59 8.35
N TRP A 130 -16.58 6.26 9.02
CA TRP A 130 -17.61 5.38 8.51
C TRP A 130 -18.92 6.12 8.34
N ASP A 131 -19.36 6.20 7.10
CA ASP A 131 -20.73 6.52 6.75
C ASP A 131 -21.57 5.25 6.89
N ARG A 132 -22.43 5.24 7.92
CA ARG A 132 -23.26 4.08 8.22
C ARG A 132 -24.49 3.94 7.32
N ASP A 133 -24.95 5.04 6.76
CA ASP A 133 -26.14 5.05 5.94
C ASP A 133 -25.88 4.38 4.58
N ASP A 134 -24.72 4.69 3.99
CA ASP A 134 -24.28 4.10 2.73
C ASP A 134 -23.30 2.92 2.91
N ASP A 135 -22.94 2.57 4.16
CA ASP A 135 -21.91 1.58 4.53
C ASP A 135 -20.56 1.81 3.84
N VAL A 136 -20.11 3.06 3.74
CA VAL A 136 -18.83 3.42 3.13
C VAL A 136 -17.81 3.84 4.18
N ILE A 137 -16.63 3.24 4.12
CA ILE A 137 -15.48 3.61 4.93
C ILE A 137 -14.56 4.53 4.13
N TYR A 138 -14.14 5.64 4.74
CA TYR A 138 -13.20 6.59 4.17
C TYR A 138 -11.90 6.60 4.96
N VAL A 139 -10.77 6.35 4.30
CA VAL A 139 -9.44 6.63 4.85
C VAL A 139 -9.15 8.10 4.61
N THR A 140 -9.02 8.88 5.68
CA THR A 140 -8.95 10.35 5.60
C THR A 140 -7.61 10.92 6.02
N SER A 141 -6.78 10.13 6.73
CA SER A 141 -5.42 10.51 7.12
C SER A 141 -4.55 9.26 7.23
N CYS A 142 -3.28 9.41 6.95
CA CYS A 142 -2.28 8.38 7.18
C CYS A 142 -1.00 9.00 7.75
N HIS A 143 -0.25 8.20 8.49
CA HIS A 143 1.07 8.54 9.03
C HIS A 143 1.96 7.30 8.94
N LYS A 144 3.20 7.51 8.55
CA LYS A 144 4.19 6.43 8.45
C LYS A 144 5.57 7.00 8.75
N LEU A 145 6.24 6.42 9.73
CA LEU A 145 7.58 6.85 10.10
C LEU A 145 8.37 5.68 10.72
N ARG A 146 9.66 5.60 10.43
CA ARG A 146 10.59 4.62 11.00
C ARG A 146 11.41 5.24 12.12
N GLU A 147 12.03 4.38 12.95
CA GLU A 147 13.06 4.73 13.93
C GLU A 147 12.66 5.92 14.81
N SER A 148 11.41 5.95 15.23
CA SER A 148 10.85 7.04 16.01
C SER A 148 10.12 6.53 17.25
N THR A 149 10.14 7.34 18.30
CA THR A 149 9.54 6.97 19.57
C THR A 149 8.03 7.17 19.58
N PRO A 150 7.28 6.52 20.49
CA PRO A 150 5.84 6.73 20.69
C PRO A 150 5.45 8.21 20.86
N ILE A 151 6.32 9.02 21.44
CA ILE A 151 6.08 10.47 21.63
C ILE A 151 5.99 11.17 20.26
N VAL A 152 6.89 10.85 19.34
CA VAL A 152 6.93 11.47 18.00
C VAL A 152 5.70 11.06 17.20
N HIS A 153 5.37 9.76 17.20
CA HIS A 153 4.19 9.25 16.49
C HIS A 153 2.91 9.84 17.08
N ALA A 154 2.76 9.84 18.42
CA ALA A 154 1.60 10.42 19.09
C ALA A 154 1.45 11.91 18.79
N ALA A 155 2.53 12.68 18.76
CA ALA A 155 2.49 14.10 18.39
C ALA A 155 1.97 14.32 16.96
N ALA A 156 2.32 13.44 16.02
CA ALA A 156 1.89 13.52 14.62
C ALA A 156 0.39 13.18 14.45
N ILE A 157 -0.12 12.19 15.18
CA ILE A 157 -1.49 11.68 14.99
C ILE A 157 -2.53 12.24 15.97
N LYS A 158 -2.10 12.81 17.09
CA LYS A 158 -2.98 13.42 18.10
C LYS A 158 -3.91 14.51 17.53
N PRO A 159 -3.49 15.36 16.58
CA PRO A 159 -4.38 16.35 15.94
C PRO A 159 -5.59 15.74 15.23
N TRP A 160 -5.58 14.44 14.92
CA TRP A 160 -6.70 13.77 14.25
C TRP A 160 -7.88 13.47 15.20
N GLY A 161 -7.72 13.69 16.50
CA GLY A 161 -8.73 13.43 17.54
C GLY A 161 -8.23 12.44 18.61
N GLY A 162 -6.94 12.49 18.95
CA GLY A 162 -6.29 11.54 19.86
C GLY A 162 -6.88 11.42 21.25
N ASP A 163 -7.46 12.48 21.77
CA ASP A 163 -8.05 12.55 23.11
C ASP A 163 -9.49 12.01 23.17
N TRP A 164 -10.26 12.11 22.08
CA TRP A 164 -11.66 11.67 22.04
C TRP A 164 -11.90 10.49 21.09
N MET A 165 -11.14 10.38 20.00
CA MET A 165 -11.27 9.33 19.02
C MET A 165 -10.64 8.02 19.51
N PRO A 166 -11.34 6.87 19.49
CA PRO A 166 -10.72 5.59 19.86
C PRO A 166 -9.63 5.19 18.85
N TRP A 167 -8.59 4.55 19.37
CA TRP A 167 -7.49 4.01 18.60
C TRP A 167 -7.40 2.50 18.76
N ALA A 168 -7.59 1.76 17.69
CA ALA A 168 -7.38 0.32 17.62
C ALA A 168 -5.88 0.02 17.45
N TRP A 169 -5.43 -1.08 18.03
CA TRP A 169 -4.02 -1.46 18.06
C TRP A 169 -3.85 -2.98 18.02
N PRO A 170 -2.75 -3.51 17.44
CA PRO A 170 -2.51 -4.94 17.27
C PRO A 170 -1.94 -5.61 18.52
N HIS A 171 -1.71 -6.93 18.43
CA HIS A 171 -1.15 -7.72 19.53
C HIS A 171 0.20 -7.19 20.05
N ASP A 172 1.01 -6.60 19.18
CA ASP A 172 2.35 -6.07 19.53
C ASP A 172 2.29 -4.93 20.56
N GLY A 173 1.14 -4.28 20.70
CA GLY A 173 0.90 -3.31 21.76
C GLY A 173 1.02 -3.86 23.18
N LEU A 174 1.02 -5.18 23.35
CA LEU A 174 1.25 -5.85 24.63
C LEU A 174 2.75 -6.05 24.95
N GLN A 175 3.65 -5.79 24.01
CA GLN A 175 5.09 -5.87 24.26
C GLN A 175 5.51 -4.85 25.30
N HIS A 176 6.29 -5.31 26.29
CA HIS A 176 6.80 -4.45 27.35
C HIS A 176 8.14 -3.84 26.96
N ASP A 177 8.26 -2.55 27.18
CA ASP A 177 9.55 -1.87 27.12
C ASP A 177 10.44 -2.31 28.30
N LYS A 178 11.67 -2.69 28.01
CA LYS A 178 12.62 -3.20 29.02
C LYS A 178 13.06 -2.12 30.02
N GLY A 179 12.93 -0.85 29.67
CA GLY A 179 13.36 0.27 30.50
C GLY A 179 12.27 0.79 31.44
N SER A 180 11.04 0.95 30.93
CA SER A 180 9.92 1.51 31.70
C SER A 180 9.01 0.45 32.31
N GLY A 181 9.02 -0.78 31.78
CA GLY A 181 8.08 -1.83 32.16
C GLY A 181 6.66 -1.63 31.60
N ASP A 182 6.39 -0.50 30.96
CA ASP A 182 5.09 -0.24 30.32
C ASP A 182 4.95 -1.05 29.02
N ASN A 183 3.74 -1.49 28.74
CA ASN A 183 3.47 -2.00 27.42
C ASN A 183 3.38 -0.86 26.37
N LEU A 184 3.59 -1.21 25.12
CA LEU A 184 3.69 -0.21 24.06
C LEU A 184 2.38 0.58 23.88
N ALA A 185 1.21 -0.06 24.01
CA ALA A 185 -0.06 0.63 23.96
C ALA A 185 -0.23 1.65 25.11
N ASP A 186 0.30 1.34 26.31
CA ASP A 186 0.25 2.27 27.45
C ASP A 186 1.16 3.49 27.24
N GLN A 187 2.27 3.33 26.55
CA GLN A 187 3.10 4.48 26.20
C GLN A 187 2.33 5.49 25.32
N TYR A 188 1.54 5.03 24.35
CA TYR A 188 0.68 5.89 23.55
C TYR A 188 -0.48 6.48 24.34
N ARG A 189 -1.09 5.73 25.30
CA ARG A 189 -2.09 6.27 26.25
C ARG A 189 -1.53 7.42 27.07
N LYS A 190 -0.30 7.29 27.58
CA LYS A 190 0.38 8.35 28.33
C LYS A 190 0.62 9.62 27.50
N GLN A 191 0.70 9.51 26.17
CA GLN A 191 0.77 10.65 25.25
C GLN A 191 -0.61 11.26 24.95
N GLY A 192 -1.69 10.74 25.54
CA GLY A 192 -3.04 11.27 25.41
C GLY A 192 -3.82 10.72 24.22
N LEU A 193 -3.43 9.57 23.66
CA LEU A 193 -4.26 8.85 22.70
C LEU A 193 -5.28 7.97 23.45
N ARG A 194 -6.53 8.01 23.02
CA ARG A 194 -7.58 7.16 23.57
C ARG A 194 -7.49 5.74 22.98
N MET A 195 -6.45 5.00 23.36
CA MET A 195 -6.30 3.61 22.94
C MET A 195 -7.47 2.77 23.45
N THR A 196 -8.03 1.88 22.63
CA THR A 196 -9.06 0.91 23.05
C THR A 196 -8.57 0.10 24.26
N ALA A 197 -9.50 -0.35 25.11
CA ALA A 197 -9.15 -1.10 26.31
C ALA A 197 -8.43 -2.41 25.94
N GLU A 198 -8.91 -3.06 24.91
CA GLU A 198 -8.36 -4.29 24.36
C GLU A 198 -7.79 -4.06 22.97
N ARG A 199 -6.87 -4.93 22.57
CA ARG A 199 -6.33 -4.98 21.21
C ARG A 199 -7.42 -5.30 20.20
N ALA A 200 -7.20 -4.92 18.93
CA ALA A 200 -8.11 -5.26 17.86
C ALA A 200 -8.12 -6.78 17.60
N THR A 201 -9.32 -7.33 17.52
CA THR A 201 -9.58 -8.72 17.13
C THR A 201 -10.86 -8.77 16.31
N PHE A 202 -11.04 -9.84 15.55
CA PHE A 202 -12.35 -10.17 14.97
C PHE A 202 -13.34 -10.62 16.05
N PRO A 203 -14.66 -10.65 15.75
CA PRO A 203 -15.67 -11.06 16.72
C PRO A 203 -15.47 -12.46 17.33
N ASP A 204 -14.79 -13.35 16.59
CA ASP A 204 -14.40 -14.69 17.05
C ASP A 204 -13.14 -14.71 17.92
N GLY A 205 -12.56 -13.54 18.23
CA GLY A 205 -11.32 -13.38 18.99
C GLY A 205 -10.05 -13.63 18.22
N THR A 206 -10.14 -13.95 16.92
CA THR A 206 -8.97 -14.12 16.06
C THR A 206 -8.41 -12.77 15.59
N ASN A 207 -7.18 -12.79 15.08
CA ASN A 207 -6.52 -11.68 14.44
C ASN A 207 -5.95 -12.07 13.06
N GLY A 208 -6.67 -12.96 12.38
CA GLY A 208 -6.26 -13.49 11.07
C GLY A 208 -6.15 -12.39 10.03
N VAL A 209 -4.95 -12.14 9.54
CA VAL A 209 -4.66 -11.13 8.51
C VAL A 209 -5.48 -11.37 7.24
N GLU A 210 -5.62 -12.62 6.83
CA GLU A 210 -6.37 -12.99 5.61
C GLU A 210 -7.84 -12.56 5.65
N ALA A 211 -8.52 -12.71 6.80
CA ALA A 211 -9.91 -12.30 6.94
C ALA A 211 -10.06 -10.77 6.78
N GLY A 212 -9.13 -10.01 7.35
CA GLY A 212 -9.10 -8.55 7.19
C GLY A 212 -8.81 -8.12 5.75
N LEU A 213 -7.90 -8.79 5.07
CA LEU A 213 -7.59 -8.52 3.67
C LEU A 213 -8.77 -8.81 2.75
N MET A 214 -9.50 -9.90 2.99
CA MET A 214 -10.70 -10.24 2.23
C MET A 214 -11.82 -9.23 2.44
N GLU A 215 -12.06 -8.78 3.67
CA GLU A 215 -13.03 -7.72 3.97
C GLU A 215 -12.66 -6.39 3.28
N MET A 216 -11.38 -6.00 3.33
CA MET A 216 -10.92 -4.80 2.62
C MET A 216 -11.09 -4.94 1.11
N LEU A 217 -10.75 -6.09 0.54
CA LEU A 217 -10.89 -6.35 -0.89
C LEU A 217 -12.36 -6.27 -1.33
N ASP A 218 -13.28 -6.92 -0.59
CA ASP A 218 -14.72 -6.84 -0.86
C ASP A 218 -15.23 -5.40 -0.83
N ARG A 219 -14.87 -4.63 0.21
CA ARG A 219 -15.24 -3.22 0.32
C ARG A 219 -14.68 -2.37 -0.82
N MET A 220 -13.45 -2.61 -1.23
CA MET A 220 -12.84 -1.92 -2.39
C MET A 220 -13.57 -2.26 -3.69
N GLN A 221 -13.89 -3.53 -3.93
CA GLN A 221 -14.59 -4.01 -5.13
C GLN A 221 -16.01 -3.48 -5.24
N THR A 222 -16.67 -3.34 -4.11
CA THR A 222 -18.07 -2.86 -4.05
C THR A 222 -18.18 -1.34 -3.86
N GLY A 223 -17.06 -0.61 -3.86
CA GLY A 223 -17.03 0.84 -3.70
C GLY A 223 -17.26 1.33 -2.27
N ARG A 224 -17.29 0.41 -1.29
CA ARG A 224 -17.52 0.68 0.13
C ARG A 224 -16.26 1.01 0.94
N LEU A 225 -15.10 1.12 0.26
CA LEU A 225 -13.88 1.67 0.83
C LEU A 225 -13.33 2.73 -0.11
N LYS A 226 -13.13 3.92 0.40
CA LYS A 226 -12.57 5.07 -0.33
C LYS A 226 -11.38 5.65 0.42
N VAL A 227 -10.47 6.25 -0.32
CA VAL A 227 -9.24 6.83 0.21
C VAL A 227 -9.10 8.24 -0.35
N PHE A 228 -8.84 9.22 0.51
CA PHE A 228 -8.65 10.60 0.07
C PHE A 228 -7.45 10.72 -0.87
N SER A 229 -7.67 11.38 -2.00
CA SER A 229 -6.73 11.44 -3.14
C SER A 229 -5.33 11.98 -2.80
N HIS A 230 -5.21 12.81 -1.75
CA HIS A 230 -3.95 13.39 -1.31
C HIS A 230 -3.07 12.48 -0.43
N LEU A 231 -3.54 11.28 -0.06
CA LEU A 231 -2.80 10.35 0.81
C LEU A 231 -1.78 9.53 0.02
N ASN A 232 -0.75 10.18 -0.50
CA ASN A 232 0.26 9.56 -1.36
C ASN A 232 0.95 8.38 -0.69
N ASP A 233 1.37 8.50 0.58
CA ASP A 233 2.04 7.42 1.32
C ASP A 233 1.16 6.16 1.42
N TRP A 234 -0.16 6.33 1.57
CA TRP A 234 -1.11 5.21 1.60
C TRP A 234 -1.17 4.51 0.23
N PHE A 235 -1.23 5.28 -0.86
CA PHE A 235 -1.26 4.72 -2.21
C PHE A 235 0.07 4.06 -2.58
N ASP A 236 1.20 4.59 -2.12
CA ASP A 236 2.51 3.96 -2.33
C ASP A 236 2.57 2.58 -1.67
N GLU A 237 2.09 2.43 -0.42
CA GLU A 237 1.98 1.13 0.23
C GLU A 237 0.98 0.21 -0.48
N PHE A 238 -0.16 0.73 -0.89
CA PHE A 238 -1.17 -0.03 -1.65
C PHE A 238 -0.58 -0.64 -2.93
N ARG A 239 0.26 0.11 -3.66
CA ARG A 239 0.97 -0.37 -4.86
C ARG A 239 1.99 -1.46 -4.56
N LEU A 240 2.63 -1.38 -3.41
CA LEU A 240 3.71 -2.27 -3.01
C LEU A 240 3.25 -3.50 -2.22
N TYR A 241 1.97 -3.57 -1.85
CA TYR A 241 1.46 -4.62 -0.99
C TYR A 241 1.24 -5.92 -1.77
N HIS A 242 2.19 -6.85 -1.60
CA HIS A 242 2.25 -8.14 -2.27
C HIS A 242 2.34 -9.30 -1.26
N ARG A 243 1.97 -10.50 -1.71
CA ARG A 243 2.25 -11.77 -0.99
C ARG A 243 3.70 -12.18 -1.18
#